data_da9978595843ffb103f6c38f967c99b4
#
_entry.id   da9978595843ffb103f6c38f967c99b4
#
_cell.length_a   1.000
_cell.length_b   1.000
_cell.length_c   1.000
_cell.angle_alpha   90.00
_cell.angle_beta   90.00
_cell.angle_gamma   90.00
#
_symmetry.space_group_name_H-M   'P 1'
#
loop_
_entity.id
_entity.type
_entity.pdbx_description
1 polymer ?
#
loop_
_entity_poly.entity_id
_entity_poly.type
_entity_poly.pdbx_seq_one_letter_code
_entity_poly.pdbx_strand_id
1 'polypeptide(L)'
;MKNIFYLFTCLSFISLIFSSCEKELLGCIDPVATNYNNLANTDDGSCLYPIPWPELAVGTWDLDPNCDAISIPVIGDISLNDQLPSSIDIQSDGDQTLYIDLNGSQVNGTIDADGMITVSPVTVTIDFSGLPVDVDVVGTGQIISEISALMDLNFSGTVSGVFPFSSDCNMILTK
;
A
#
# COMPACT_ATOMS: atom_id res chain seq x y z
N MET A 1 -0.30 80.47 -4.40
CA MET A 1 -0.79 79.39 -3.57
C MET A 1 -1.70 78.38 -4.33
N LYS A 2 -2.46 78.78 -5.32
CA LYS A 2 -3.34 77.87 -6.12
C LYS A 2 -2.52 76.83 -6.95
N ASN A 3 -1.38 77.17 -7.48
CA ASN A 3 -0.58 76.27 -8.34
C ASN A 3 0.19 75.17 -7.57
N ILE A 4 0.49 75.42 -6.31
CA ILE A 4 1.16 74.42 -5.43
C ILE A 4 0.18 73.34 -5.02
N PHE A 5 -1.11 73.70 -4.85
CA PHE A 5 -2.14 72.71 -4.47
C PHE A 5 -2.42 71.72 -5.62
N TYR A 6 -2.40 72.16 -6.88
CA TYR A 6 -2.55 71.29 -8.05
C TYR A 6 -1.35 70.37 -8.25
N LEU A 7 -0.14 70.83 -7.90
CA LEU A 7 1.04 69.99 -7.99
C LEU A 7 1.04 68.85 -6.96
N PHE A 8 0.57 69.12 -5.74
CA PHE A 8 0.43 68.11 -4.70
C PHE A 8 -0.69 67.09 -4.98
N THR A 9 -1.85 67.53 -5.57
CA THR A 9 -2.92 66.63 -5.96
C THR A 9 -2.55 65.76 -7.14
N CYS A 10 -1.79 66.22 -8.14
CA CYS A 10 -1.27 65.39 -9.22
C CYS A 10 -0.23 64.38 -8.75
N LEU A 11 0.65 64.77 -7.84
CA LEU A 11 1.67 63.85 -7.27
C LEU A 11 1.04 62.73 -6.43
N SER A 12 -0.09 63.01 -5.73
CA SER A 12 -0.84 62.03 -4.95
C SER A 12 -1.61 61.03 -5.80
N PHE A 13 -2.00 61.38 -7.05
CA PHE A 13 -2.70 60.48 -7.97
C PHE A 13 -1.76 59.55 -8.73
N ILE A 14 -0.47 59.92 -8.90
CA ILE A 14 0.51 59.10 -9.64
C ILE A 14 0.97 57.91 -8.77
N SER A 15 0.92 57.99 -7.42
CA SER A 15 1.31 56.93 -6.53
C SER A 15 0.28 55.74 -6.43
N LEU A 16 -0.91 55.88 -7.03
CA LEU A 16 -1.94 54.86 -6.99
C LEU A 16 -1.94 53.90 -8.20
N ILE A 17 -1.10 54.12 -9.20
CA ILE A 17 -1.06 53.32 -10.44
C ILE A 17 0.07 52.29 -10.46
N PHE A 18 0.86 52.18 -9.43
CA PHE A 18 1.77 51.04 -9.23
C PHE A 18 1.02 49.90 -8.49
N SER A 19 -0.16 49.50 -8.95
CA SER A 19 -0.65 48.16 -8.68
C SER A 19 0.30 47.21 -9.39
N SER A 20 1.24 46.71 -8.65
CA SER A 20 2.08 45.61 -9.09
C SER A 20 1.11 44.47 -9.56
N CYS A 21 1.03 44.29 -10.86
CA CYS A 21 0.43 43.11 -11.41
C CYS A 21 1.39 41.97 -11.08
N GLU A 22 1.18 41.32 -9.96
CA GLU A 22 1.93 40.13 -9.61
C GLU A 22 1.59 39.09 -10.67
N LYS A 23 2.63 38.62 -11.36
CA LYS A 23 2.44 37.63 -12.42
C LYS A 23 1.86 36.37 -11.77
N GLU A 24 0.69 35.99 -12.22
CA GLU A 24 0.10 34.71 -11.85
C GLU A 24 1.04 33.58 -12.25
N LEU A 25 1.51 32.83 -11.25
CA LEU A 25 2.26 31.60 -11.45
C LEU A 25 1.40 30.43 -10.99
N LEU A 26 0.88 29.72 -11.98
CA LEU A 26 0.01 28.57 -11.77
C LEU A 26 0.83 27.35 -11.31
N GLY A 27 0.23 26.53 -10.43
CA GLY A 27 0.80 25.29 -9.93
C GLY A 27 0.15 24.85 -8.64
N CYS A 28 0.52 23.66 -8.14
CA CYS A 28 0.04 23.18 -6.86
C CYS A 28 0.61 23.98 -5.70
N ILE A 29 -0.24 24.59 -4.88
CA ILE A 29 0.14 25.40 -3.72
C ILE A 29 -0.04 24.68 -2.37
N ASP A 30 -0.45 23.41 -2.38
CA ASP A 30 -0.60 22.61 -1.17
C ASP A 30 0.73 21.94 -0.79
N PRO A 31 1.32 22.27 0.39
CA PRO A 31 2.59 21.69 0.84
C PRO A 31 2.55 20.17 1.07
N VAL A 32 1.36 19.56 1.21
CA VAL A 32 1.19 18.12 1.41
C VAL A 32 1.26 17.36 0.08
N ALA A 33 1.02 18.05 -1.04
CA ALA A 33 1.09 17.43 -2.36
C ALA A 33 2.53 17.09 -2.77
N THR A 34 2.71 15.98 -3.48
CA THR A 34 4.01 15.49 -3.98
C THR A 34 4.62 16.42 -5.03
N ASN A 35 3.79 17.17 -5.74
CA ASN A 35 4.18 18.15 -6.76
C ASN A 35 4.00 19.61 -6.30
N TYR A 36 4.09 19.87 -4.99
CA TYR A 36 4.05 21.22 -4.44
C TYR A 36 5.05 22.15 -5.12
N ASN A 37 4.58 23.31 -5.56
CA ASN A 37 5.40 24.34 -6.14
C ASN A 37 5.39 25.60 -5.24
N ASN A 38 6.47 25.81 -4.51
CA ASN A 38 6.62 26.95 -3.59
C ASN A 38 6.69 28.32 -4.28
N LEU A 39 6.79 28.35 -5.60
CA LEU A 39 6.79 29.58 -6.39
C LEU A 39 5.40 29.92 -6.94
N ALA A 40 4.48 28.95 -6.96
CA ALA A 40 3.11 29.18 -7.39
C ALA A 40 2.38 30.07 -6.39
N ASN A 41 1.58 31.00 -6.92
CA ASN A 41 0.71 31.88 -6.13
C ASN A 41 -0.78 31.69 -6.47
N THR A 42 -1.08 30.81 -7.42
CA THR A 42 -2.45 30.46 -7.84
C THR A 42 -2.52 28.96 -8.08
N ASP A 43 -3.45 28.30 -7.39
CA ASP A 43 -3.71 26.89 -7.58
C ASP A 43 -4.34 26.64 -8.96
N ASP A 44 -3.79 25.69 -9.70
CA ASP A 44 -4.29 25.24 -11.01
C ASP A 44 -5.03 23.91 -10.94
N GLY A 45 -5.22 23.36 -9.73
CA GLY A 45 -5.85 22.06 -9.50
C GLY A 45 -4.98 20.86 -9.88
N SER A 46 -3.68 21.06 -10.07
CA SER A 46 -2.73 19.98 -10.45
C SER A 46 -2.13 19.23 -9.27
N CYS A 47 -2.60 19.48 -8.04
CA CYS A 47 -2.05 18.84 -6.85
C CYS A 47 -2.18 17.31 -6.90
N LEU A 48 -1.05 16.62 -6.70
CA LEU A 48 -0.97 15.16 -6.60
C LEU A 48 -0.67 14.78 -5.17
N TYR A 49 -1.48 13.89 -4.60
CA TYR A 49 -1.30 13.41 -3.24
C TYR A 49 -0.76 11.99 -3.23
N PRO A 50 0.05 11.61 -2.21
CA PRO A 50 0.49 10.23 -2.06
C PRO A 50 -0.72 9.32 -1.83
N ILE A 51 -0.68 8.12 -2.39
CA ILE A 51 -1.71 7.11 -2.18
C ILE A 51 -1.53 6.53 -0.78
N PRO A 52 -2.57 6.49 0.07
CA PRO A 52 -2.47 5.95 1.41
C PRO A 52 -2.53 4.42 1.39
N TRP A 53 -1.47 3.77 0.86
CA TRP A 53 -1.43 2.31 0.68
C TRP A 53 -1.71 1.51 1.96
N PRO A 54 -1.21 1.89 3.16
CA PRO A 54 -1.54 1.16 4.39
C PRO A 54 -3.03 1.15 4.70
N GLU A 55 -3.73 2.27 4.51
CA GLU A 55 -5.17 2.39 4.72
C GLU A 55 -5.96 1.59 3.68
N LEU A 56 -5.47 1.54 2.43
CA LEU A 56 -6.08 0.75 1.37
C LEU A 56 -5.90 -0.75 1.59
N ALA A 57 -4.79 -1.18 2.19
CA ALA A 57 -4.52 -2.58 2.50
C ALA A 57 -5.46 -3.14 3.58
N VAL A 58 -5.89 -2.32 4.54
CA VAL A 58 -6.73 -2.75 5.67
C VAL A 58 -8.13 -3.17 5.22
N GLY A 59 -8.65 -4.22 5.82
CA GLY A 59 -9.99 -4.76 5.62
C GLY A 59 -10.00 -6.20 5.15
N THR A 60 -11.19 -6.69 4.79
CA THR A 60 -11.40 -8.07 4.38
C THR A 60 -11.12 -8.23 2.88
N TRP A 61 -10.32 -9.22 2.54
CA TRP A 61 -9.95 -9.59 1.19
C TRP A 61 -10.29 -11.03 0.91
N ASP A 62 -10.96 -11.28 -0.21
CA ASP A 62 -11.19 -12.64 -0.73
C ASP A 62 -9.91 -13.12 -1.41
N LEU A 63 -9.53 -14.39 -1.19
CA LEU A 63 -8.34 -15.02 -1.73
C LEU A 63 -8.67 -15.95 -2.88
N ASP A 64 -7.95 -15.81 -3.98
CA ASP A 64 -7.92 -16.77 -5.08
C ASP A 64 -6.48 -17.32 -5.22
N PRO A 65 -6.14 -18.40 -4.48
CA PRO A 65 -4.80 -18.95 -4.46
C PRO A 65 -4.58 -19.87 -5.67
N ASN A 66 -3.37 -19.77 -6.24
CA ASN A 66 -2.84 -20.67 -7.25
C ASN A 66 -1.46 -21.16 -6.81
N CYS A 67 -1.45 -22.26 -6.06
CA CYS A 67 -0.25 -22.85 -5.48
C CYS A 67 0.21 -24.06 -6.26
N ASP A 68 1.53 -24.27 -6.30
CA ASP A 68 2.09 -25.50 -6.84
C ASP A 68 1.69 -26.72 -6.00
N ALA A 69 1.42 -27.84 -6.67
CA ALA A 69 1.10 -29.08 -6.00
C ALA A 69 2.29 -29.62 -5.21
N ILE A 70 2.04 -30.06 -3.97
CA ILE A 70 3.03 -30.71 -3.13
C ILE A 70 2.91 -32.21 -3.28
N SER A 71 3.91 -32.87 -3.86
CA SER A 71 3.95 -34.32 -3.98
C SER A 71 4.77 -34.95 -2.86
N ILE A 72 4.11 -35.68 -1.94
CA ILE A 72 4.77 -36.33 -0.82
C ILE A 72 4.77 -37.85 -1.07
N PRO A 73 5.95 -38.49 -1.06
CA PRO A 73 6.04 -39.95 -1.18
C PRO A 73 5.14 -40.65 -0.16
N VAL A 74 4.36 -41.64 -0.62
CA VAL A 74 3.45 -42.48 0.21
C VAL A 74 2.12 -41.80 0.59
N ILE A 75 2.08 -40.44 0.67
CA ILE A 75 0.85 -39.70 1.02
C ILE A 75 0.09 -39.28 -0.26
N GLY A 76 0.83 -38.92 -1.31
CA GLY A 76 0.25 -38.42 -2.56
C GLY A 76 0.39 -36.92 -2.72
N ASP A 77 -0.37 -36.38 -3.65
CA ASP A 77 -0.41 -34.95 -3.94
C ASP A 77 -1.33 -34.22 -2.97
N ILE A 78 -0.83 -33.11 -2.44
CA ILE A 78 -1.56 -32.21 -1.52
C ILE A 78 -1.69 -30.85 -2.21
N SER A 79 -2.89 -30.28 -2.19
CA SER A 79 -3.17 -28.92 -2.66
C SER A 79 -3.23 -27.98 -1.48
N LEU A 80 -2.38 -26.95 -1.48
CA LEU A 80 -2.48 -25.85 -0.52
C LEU A 80 -3.70 -24.96 -0.77
N ASN A 81 -4.18 -24.88 -2.00
CA ASN A 81 -5.36 -24.09 -2.35
C ASN A 81 -6.58 -24.42 -1.48
N ASP A 82 -6.73 -25.71 -1.14
CA ASP A 82 -7.85 -26.20 -0.33
C ASP A 82 -7.63 -26.01 1.18
N GLN A 83 -6.43 -25.65 1.60
CA GLN A 83 -6.05 -25.48 3.00
C GLN A 83 -5.98 -24.00 3.43
N LEU A 84 -5.94 -23.10 2.47
CA LEU A 84 -5.94 -21.66 2.73
C LEU A 84 -7.38 -21.16 2.94
N PRO A 85 -7.59 -20.14 3.79
CA PRO A 85 -8.92 -19.55 3.97
C PRO A 85 -9.39 -18.87 2.66
N SER A 86 -10.69 -18.82 2.45
CA SER A 86 -11.27 -18.11 1.31
C SER A 86 -11.17 -16.58 1.44
N SER A 87 -10.95 -16.07 2.65
CA SER A 87 -10.77 -14.65 2.90
C SER A 87 -9.87 -14.41 4.12
N ILE A 88 -9.22 -13.27 4.15
CA ILE A 88 -8.41 -12.77 5.26
C ILE A 88 -8.86 -11.36 5.65
N ASP A 89 -8.66 -10.99 6.92
CA ASP A 89 -8.84 -9.64 7.41
C ASP A 89 -7.48 -9.02 7.71
N ILE A 90 -7.07 -8.07 6.87
CA ILE A 90 -5.80 -7.37 7.03
C ILE A 90 -6.02 -6.21 7.98
N GLN A 91 -5.20 -6.14 9.02
CA GLN A 91 -5.19 -5.08 10.02
C GLN A 91 -3.85 -4.35 10.02
N SER A 92 -3.82 -3.17 10.63
CA SER A 92 -2.60 -2.37 10.75
C SER A 92 -2.47 -1.84 12.18
N ASP A 93 -1.26 -1.87 12.71
CA ASP A 93 -0.90 -1.19 13.98
C ASP A 93 -0.40 0.25 13.75
N GLY A 94 -0.46 0.76 12.52
CA GLY A 94 0.15 2.01 12.08
C GLY A 94 1.57 1.80 11.52
N ASP A 95 2.24 2.90 11.15
CA ASP A 95 3.64 2.92 10.71
C ASP A 95 4.03 1.89 9.64
N GLN A 96 3.15 1.67 8.64
CA GLN A 96 3.38 0.76 7.52
C GLN A 96 3.44 -0.74 7.93
N THR A 97 2.99 -1.09 9.12
CA THR A 97 2.87 -2.49 9.54
C THR A 97 1.50 -3.06 9.24
N LEU A 98 1.47 -4.28 8.73
CA LEU A 98 0.26 -5.04 8.45
C LEU A 98 0.31 -6.36 9.20
N TYR A 99 -0.84 -6.90 9.59
CA TYR A 99 -0.94 -8.24 10.14
C TYR A 99 -2.28 -8.89 9.82
N ILE A 100 -2.26 -10.21 9.80
CA ILE A 100 -3.45 -11.07 9.71
C ILE A 100 -3.37 -12.11 10.81
N ASP A 101 -4.53 -12.62 11.26
CA ASP A 101 -4.61 -13.84 12.05
C ASP A 101 -4.90 -15.01 11.09
N LEU A 102 -3.99 -15.96 11.04
CA LEU A 102 -4.14 -17.19 10.27
C LEU A 102 -4.18 -18.37 11.26
N ASN A 103 -5.38 -18.87 11.53
CA ASN A 103 -5.60 -20.00 12.44
C ASN A 103 -5.01 -19.81 13.85
N GLY A 104 -5.06 -18.57 14.40
CA GLY A 104 -4.50 -18.24 15.69
C GLY A 104 -2.99 -17.93 15.69
N SER A 105 -2.37 -17.92 14.51
CA SER A 105 -1.00 -17.44 14.31
C SER A 105 -1.00 -16.08 13.65
N GLN A 106 -0.32 -15.10 14.25
CA GLN A 106 -0.20 -13.77 13.65
C GLN A 106 0.89 -13.77 12.59
N VAL A 107 0.51 -13.46 11.37
CA VAL A 107 1.42 -13.23 10.23
C VAL A 107 1.60 -11.74 10.06
N ASN A 108 2.83 -11.27 10.17
CA ASN A 108 3.17 -9.85 10.07
C ASN A 108 3.80 -9.52 8.72
N GLY A 109 3.62 -8.30 8.28
CA GLY A 109 4.24 -7.76 7.09
C GLY A 109 4.43 -6.25 7.19
N THR A 110 5.07 -5.69 6.19
CA THR A 110 5.22 -4.25 6.02
C THR A 110 4.74 -3.85 4.64
N ILE A 111 4.24 -2.63 4.50
CA ILE A 111 3.87 -2.04 3.22
C ILE A 111 4.65 -0.74 3.03
N ASP A 112 5.22 -0.55 1.86
CA ASP A 112 5.99 0.65 1.55
C ASP A 112 5.14 1.75 0.85
N ALA A 113 5.78 2.87 0.52
CA ALA A 113 5.15 4.01 -0.14
C ALA A 113 4.68 3.73 -1.58
N ASP A 114 5.12 2.63 -2.17
CA ASP A 114 4.74 2.20 -3.52
C ASP A 114 3.66 1.10 -3.49
N GLY A 115 3.20 0.72 -2.27
CA GLY A 115 2.19 -0.32 -2.07
C GLY A 115 2.73 -1.74 -2.15
N MET A 116 4.08 -1.90 -2.07
CA MET A 116 4.72 -3.21 -2.02
C MET A 116 4.63 -3.77 -0.60
N ILE A 117 4.12 -4.98 -0.48
CA ILE A 117 4.02 -5.73 0.78
C ILE A 117 5.19 -6.68 0.89
N THR A 118 5.80 -6.76 2.08
CA THR A 118 6.78 -7.78 2.43
C THR A 118 6.28 -8.56 3.63
N VAL A 119 6.09 -9.88 3.46
CA VAL A 119 5.68 -10.77 4.54
C VAL A 119 6.90 -11.14 5.38
N SER A 120 6.83 -10.89 6.68
CA SER A 120 7.89 -11.30 7.61
C SER A 120 7.91 -12.82 7.73
N PRO A 121 9.09 -13.48 7.70
CA PRO A 121 9.17 -14.91 7.87
C PRO A 121 8.46 -15.37 9.14
N VAL A 122 7.54 -16.32 8.98
CA VAL A 122 6.72 -16.86 10.08
C VAL A 122 6.47 -18.34 9.86
N THR A 123 6.38 -19.10 10.94
CA THR A 123 5.94 -20.49 10.91
C THR A 123 4.47 -20.55 11.34
N VAL A 124 3.63 -21.14 10.51
CA VAL A 124 2.20 -21.40 10.78
C VAL A 124 1.93 -22.89 10.77
N THR A 125 0.96 -23.36 11.57
CA THR A 125 0.56 -24.75 11.52
C THR A 125 -0.61 -24.92 10.57
N ILE A 126 -0.45 -25.75 9.54
CA ILE A 126 -1.49 -26.11 8.57
C ILE A 126 -1.88 -27.56 8.77
N ASP A 127 -3.18 -27.86 8.77
CA ASP A 127 -3.70 -29.22 8.88
C ASP A 127 -3.85 -29.86 7.50
N PHE A 128 -2.99 -30.83 7.21
CA PHE A 128 -3.07 -31.65 6.01
C PHE A 128 -3.89 -32.93 6.28
N SER A 129 -5.22 -32.82 6.20
CA SER A 129 -6.15 -33.96 6.40
C SER A 129 -6.01 -34.65 7.75
N GLY A 130 -5.91 -33.88 8.83
CA GLY A 130 -5.75 -34.39 10.21
C GLY A 130 -4.29 -34.54 10.67
N LEU A 131 -3.34 -34.13 9.83
CA LEU A 131 -1.91 -34.11 10.17
C LEU A 131 -1.45 -32.63 10.26
N PRO A 132 -1.25 -32.11 11.48
CA PRO A 132 -0.72 -30.74 11.63
C PRO A 132 0.75 -30.71 11.20
N VAL A 133 1.09 -29.75 10.35
CA VAL A 133 2.44 -29.54 9.83
C VAL A 133 2.82 -28.09 10.04
N ASP A 134 3.99 -27.86 10.56
CA ASP A 134 4.58 -26.54 10.68
C ASP A 134 5.16 -26.11 9.32
N VAL A 135 4.71 -24.98 8.83
CA VAL A 135 4.99 -24.45 7.51
C VAL A 135 5.58 -23.05 7.65
N ASP A 136 6.76 -22.86 7.11
CA ASP A 136 7.39 -21.55 7.01
C ASP A 136 6.80 -20.81 5.82
N VAL A 137 6.40 -19.56 6.06
CA VAL A 137 5.78 -18.68 5.06
C VAL A 137 6.66 -17.45 4.89
N VAL A 138 6.98 -17.14 3.65
CA VAL A 138 7.68 -15.91 3.25
C VAL A 138 7.12 -15.44 1.92
N GLY A 139 7.28 -14.15 1.61
CA GLY A 139 6.92 -13.66 0.29
C GLY A 139 6.71 -12.15 0.24
N THR A 140 6.20 -11.73 -0.90
CA THR A 140 5.92 -10.33 -1.20
C THR A 140 4.56 -10.18 -1.85
N GLY A 141 4.06 -8.96 -1.91
CA GLY A 141 2.82 -8.64 -2.61
C GLY A 141 2.81 -7.20 -3.09
N GLN A 142 1.79 -6.86 -3.85
CA GLN A 142 1.57 -5.52 -4.38
C GLN A 142 0.09 -5.17 -4.32
N ILE A 143 -0.26 -4.06 -3.68
CA ILE A 143 -1.58 -3.46 -3.83
C ILE A 143 -1.63 -2.80 -5.22
N ILE A 144 -2.57 -3.23 -6.04
CA ILE A 144 -2.75 -2.72 -7.41
C ILE A 144 -3.78 -1.58 -7.43
N SER A 145 -4.83 -1.72 -6.61
CA SER A 145 -5.92 -0.74 -6.50
C SER A 145 -6.63 -0.89 -5.15
N GLU A 146 -7.64 -0.08 -4.91
CA GLU A 146 -8.49 -0.15 -3.71
C GLU A 146 -9.16 -1.52 -3.49
N ILE A 147 -9.33 -2.29 -4.57
CA ILE A 147 -10.06 -3.56 -4.56
C ILE A 147 -9.26 -4.75 -5.12
N SER A 148 -7.97 -4.58 -5.41
CA SER A 148 -7.15 -5.64 -6.02
C SER A 148 -5.72 -5.59 -5.51
N ALA A 149 -5.19 -6.76 -5.15
CA ALA A 149 -3.79 -6.97 -4.78
C ALA A 149 -3.31 -8.33 -5.33
N LEU A 150 -2.01 -8.45 -5.46
CA LEU A 150 -1.31 -9.69 -5.82
C LEU A 150 -0.35 -10.06 -4.70
N MET A 151 -0.24 -11.36 -4.42
CA MET A 151 0.72 -11.91 -3.47
C MET A 151 1.47 -13.07 -4.08
N ASP A 152 2.77 -13.09 -3.89
CA ASP A 152 3.67 -14.18 -4.24
C ASP A 152 4.27 -14.73 -2.95
N LEU A 153 3.78 -15.88 -2.50
CA LEU A 153 4.19 -16.51 -1.25
C LEU A 153 4.87 -17.85 -1.51
N ASN A 154 5.89 -18.15 -0.73
CA ASN A 154 6.48 -19.49 -0.66
C ASN A 154 6.13 -20.12 0.69
N PHE A 155 5.60 -21.33 0.60
CA PHE A 155 5.31 -22.19 1.73
C PHE A 155 6.28 -23.36 1.73
N SER A 156 7.03 -23.54 2.82
CA SER A 156 7.99 -24.62 2.93
C SER A 156 7.97 -25.27 4.30
N GLY A 157 8.31 -26.55 4.37
CA GLY A 157 8.26 -27.29 5.62
C GLY A 157 8.67 -28.74 5.48
N THR A 158 8.36 -29.51 6.53
CA THR A 158 8.68 -30.95 6.54
C THR A 158 7.51 -31.73 7.11
N VAL A 159 6.93 -32.61 6.32
CA VAL A 159 5.86 -33.50 6.76
C VAL A 159 6.47 -34.65 7.59
N SER A 160 5.95 -34.86 8.80
CA SER A 160 6.42 -35.86 9.76
C SER A 160 7.93 -35.79 10.06
N GLY A 161 8.56 -34.62 9.88
CA GLY A 161 9.98 -34.44 10.12
C GLY A 161 10.92 -35.15 9.12
N VAL A 162 10.38 -35.72 8.05
CA VAL A 162 11.15 -36.56 7.09
C VAL A 162 11.03 -36.08 5.66
N PHE A 163 9.85 -35.64 5.24
CA PHE A 163 9.58 -35.30 3.85
C PHE A 163 9.53 -33.77 3.68
N PRO A 164 10.63 -33.15 3.18
CA PRO A 164 10.63 -31.71 2.91
C PRO A 164 9.74 -31.39 1.71
N PHE A 165 9.10 -30.22 1.75
CA PHE A 165 8.35 -29.69 0.64
C PHE A 165 8.56 -28.18 0.50
N SER A 166 8.27 -27.68 -0.68
CA SER A 166 8.14 -26.26 -0.98
C SER A 166 7.07 -26.08 -2.02
N SER A 167 6.25 -25.03 -1.88
CA SER A 167 5.19 -24.68 -2.83
C SER A 167 5.19 -23.17 -3.02
N ASP A 168 5.29 -22.74 -4.25
CA ASP A 168 5.11 -21.34 -4.62
C ASP A 168 3.62 -21.08 -4.90
N CYS A 169 3.11 -20.01 -4.32
CA CYS A 169 1.72 -19.62 -4.43
C CYS A 169 1.60 -18.21 -4.97
N ASN A 170 0.98 -18.06 -6.13
CA ASN A 170 0.53 -16.77 -6.63
C ASN A 170 -0.94 -16.60 -6.23
N MET A 171 -1.27 -15.51 -5.57
CA MET A 171 -2.61 -15.25 -5.08
C MET A 171 -3.13 -13.94 -5.60
N ILE A 172 -4.39 -13.94 -6.03
CA ILE A 172 -5.14 -12.73 -6.33
C ILE A 172 -6.02 -12.43 -5.12
N LEU A 173 -5.95 -11.21 -4.62
CA LEU A 173 -6.78 -10.72 -3.54
C LEU A 173 -7.75 -9.69 -4.10
N THR A 174 -9.03 -9.81 -3.70
CA THR A 174 -10.10 -8.86 -4.10
C THR A 174 -10.95 -8.46 -2.90
N LYS A 175 -11.44 -7.19 -2.91
CA LYS A 175 -12.41 -6.67 -1.93
C LYS A 175 -13.80 -6.63 -2.54
#